data_c22af57c67a0d452024a2d9d102010c9
#
_entry.id   c22af57c67a0d452024a2d9d102010c9
#
_cell.length_a   1.000
_cell.length_b   1.000
_cell.length_c   1.000
_cell.angle_alpha   90.00
_cell.angle_beta   90.00
_cell.angle_gamma   90.00
#
_symmetry.space_group_name_H-M   'P 1'
#
loop_
_entity.id
_entity.type
_entity.pdbx_description
1 polymer ?
#
loop_
_entity_poly.entity_id
_entity_poly.type
_entity_poly.pdbx_seq_one_letter_code
_entity_poly.pdbx_strand_id
1 'polypeptide(L)'
;MNVSSRFDVAGFGVIVTGGASGLGLAYGEVLAAHGARVTLIDLDADGVEEQAERLRGEGLDVRGAVADVTDHAALDRAIDGAAAAYGRLDVAFANAGIDSGAGFLGAWAGSERPRVPEGALERYADERWSRVIDVNLNGIFATTRAAARHMRPRRFGRIVVTTSLAATKVETAVGSAYMAAKAGARHFVRCIALELAGDGITANAIAPGFFVTNIGGGHAHNPDTQAAMSKEIPMHRVGWPEDIKPLALFLASPASEYVTGQEIVIDGGWGLGLAD
;
A
#
# COMPACT_ATOMS: atom_id res chain seq x y z
N MET A 1 -5.46 8.11 -31.11
CA MET A 1 -5.49 7.09 -30.04
C MET A 1 -6.37 7.63 -28.91
N ASN A 2 -7.40 6.90 -28.49
CA ASN A 2 -8.28 7.38 -27.41
C ASN A 2 -7.55 7.24 -26.08
N VAL A 3 -7.43 8.31 -25.30
CA VAL A 3 -6.76 8.29 -23.98
C VAL A 3 -7.40 7.27 -23.03
N SER A 4 -8.73 7.09 -23.11
CA SER A 4 -9.45 6.14 -22.24
C SER A 4 -8.95 4.71 -22.41
N SER A 5 -8.52 4.29 -23.61
CA SER A 5 -7.99 2.93 -23.82
C SER A 5 -6.63 2.69 -23.15
N ARG A 6 -5.96 3.74 -22.71
CA ARG A 6 -4.70 3.61 -21.94
C ARG A 6 -4.92 3.17 -20.50
N PHE A 7 -6.14 3.28 -19.98
CA PHE A 7 -6.50 2.81 -18.65
C PHE A 7 -7.00 1.36 -18.63
N ASP A 8 -6.97 0.69 -19.78
CA ASP A 8 -7.41 -0.71 -19.89
C ASP A 8 -6.42 -1.66 -19.19
N VAL A 9 -6.94 -2.42 -18.24
CA VAL A 9 -6.22 -3.47 -17.50
C VAL A 9 -6.91 -4.83 -17.65
N ALA A 10 -7.87 -4.94 -18.58
CA ALA A 10 -8.61 -6.17 -18.79
C ALA A 10 -7.66 -7.35 -19.10
N GLY A 11 -7.87 -8.46 -18.39
CA GLY A 11 -7.05 -9.67 -18.49
C GLY A 11 -5.65 -9.59 -17.87
N PHE A 12 -5.27 -8.47 -17.25
CA PHE A 12 -4.01 -8.39 -16.50
C PHE A 12 -4.04 -9.33 -15.29
N GLY A 13 -2.93 -10.02 -15.01
CA GLY A 13 -2.70 -10.74 -13.77
C GLY A 13 -2.16 -9.79 -12.71
N VAL A 14 -2.86 -9.68 -11.59
CA VAL A 14 -2.58 -8.73 -10.52
C VAL A 14 -2.41 -9.44 -9.19
N ILE A 15 -1.43 -9.04 -8.39
CA ILE A 15 -1.36 -9.40 -6.97
C ILE A 15 -1.42 -8.15 -6.08
N VAL A 16 -2.05 -8.29 -4.92
CA VAL A 16 -2.12 -7.24 -3.89
C VAL A 16 -1.82 -7.86 -2.54
N THR A 17 -0.71 -7.49 -1.89
CA THR A 17 -0.44 -7.88 -0.49
C THR A 17 -1.13 -6.96 0.50
N GLY A 18 -1.61 -7.50 1.63
CA GLY A 18 -2.50 -6.78 2.55
C GLY A 18 -3.87 -6.54 1.90
N GLY A 19 -4.38 -7.54 1.17
CA GLY A 19 -5.56 -7.43 0.31
C GLY A 19 -6.90 -7.66 0.99
N ALA A 20 -6.92 -8.11 2.25
CA ALA A 20 -8.17 -8.42 2.97
C ALA A 20 -8.94 -7.17 3.44
N SER A 21 -8.32 -6.01 3.48
CA SER A 21 -8.98 -4.80 3.99
C SER A 21 -8.35 -3.49 3.47
N GLY A 22 -9.00 -2.37 3.81
CA GLY A 22 -8.45 -1.03 3.64
C GLY A 22 -8.01 -0.69 2.21
N LEU A 23 -6.82 -0.10 2.08
CA LEU A 23 -6.30 0.35 0.79
C LEU A 23 -5.98 -0.82 -0.15
N GLY A 24 -5.46 -1.93 0.41
CA GLY A 24 -5.15 -3.13 -0.39
C GLY A 24 -6.40 -3.72 -1.03
N LEU A 25 -7.49 -3.84 -0.28
CA LEU A 25 -8.77 -4.28 -0.82
C LEU A 25 -9.27 -3.31 -1.91
N ALA A 26 -9.20 -2.00 -1.67
CA ALA A 26 -9.60 -0.99 -2.65
C ALA A 26 -8.82 -1.08 -3.96
N TYR A 27 -7.52 -1.40 -3.91
CA TYR A 27 -6.72 -1.66 -5.12
C TYR A 27 -7.24 -2.89 -5.88
N GLY A 28 -7.49 -3.98 -5.16
CA GLY A 28 -8.05 -5.20 -5.75
C GLY A 28 -9.40 -4.97 -6.40
N GLU A 29 -10.30 -4.29 -5.71
CA GLU A 29 -11.65 -3.98 -6.19
C GLU A 29 -11.63 -3.18 -7.49
N VAL A 30 -10.90 -2.07 -7.53
CA VAL A 30 -10.88 -1.21 -8.72
C VAL A 30 -10.30 -1.94 -9.93
N LEU A 31 -9.26 -2.75 -9.75
CA LEU A 31 -8.65 -3.46 -10.86
C LEU A 31 -9.54 -4.61 -11.34
N ALA A 32 -10.14 -5.37 -10.44
CA ALA A 32 -11.09 -6.41 -10.79
C ALA A 32 -12.33 -5.83 -11.51
N ALA A 33 -12.87 -4.71 -11.05
CA ALA A 33 -13.98 -4.01 -11.71
C ALA A 33 -13.64 -3.52 -13.14
N HIS A 34 -12.32 -3.34 -13.44
CA HIS A 34 -11.84 -3.01 -14.78
C HIS A 34 -11.33 -4.24 -15.57
N GLY A 35 -11.76 -5.44 -15.15
CA GLY A 35 -11.53 -6.68 -15.89
C GLY A 35 -10.17 -7.34 -15.67
N ALA A 36 -9.38 -6.90 -14.70
CA ALA A 36 -8.17 -7.61 -14.29
C ALA A 36 -8.50 -8.85 -13.47
N ARG A 37 -7.59 -9.82 -13.48
CA ARG A 37 -7.64 -11.04 -12.66
C ARG A 37 -6.79 -10.82 -11.43
N VAL A 38 -7.41 -10.75 -10.26
CA VAL A 38 -6.75 -10.29 -9.03
C VAL A 38 -6.57 -11.43 -8.04
N THR A 39 -5.37 -11.56 -7.48
CA THR A 39 -5.13 -12.36 -6.28
C THR A 39 -4.88 -11.41 -5.10
N LEU A 40 -5.79 -11.42 -4.14
CA LEU A 40 -5.63 -10.79 -2.84
C LEU A 40 -4.77 -11.71 -1.97
N ILE A 41 -3.67 -11.20 -1.42
CA ILE A 41 -2.76 -11.96 -0.55
C ILE A 41 -2.81 -11.29 0.83
N ASP A 42 -3.12 -12.06 1.86
CA ASP A 42 -3.13 -11.55 3.23
C ASP A 42 -2.71 -12.66 4.22
N LEU A 43 -2.35 -12.25 5.41
CA LEU A 43 -2.09 -13.17 6.52
C LEU A 43 -3.41 -13.59 7.20
N ASP A 44 -4.47 -12.76 7.10
CA ASP A 44 -5.81 -13.05 7.58
C ASP A 44 -6.52 -13.98 6.60
N ALA A 45 -6.51 -15.28 6.92
CA ALA A 45 -7.05 -16.33 6.06
C ALA A 45 -8.55 -16.19 5.83
N ASP A 46 -9.30 -15.89 6.91
CA ASP A 46 -10.76 -15.75 6.83
C ASP A 46 -11.14 -14.48 6.09
N GLY A 47 -10.50 -13.37 6.42
CA GLY A 47 -10.78 -12.08 5.79
C GLY A 47 -10.45 -12.06 4.29
N VAL A 48 -9.34 -12.65 3.86
CA VAL A 48 -8.97 -12.66 2.45
C VAL A 48 -9.91 -13.53 1.61
N GLU A 49 -10.37 -14.66 2.14
CA GLU A 49 -11.32 -15.51 1.43
C GLU A 49 -12.72 -14.90 1.41
N GLU A 50 -13.19 -14.31 2.52
CA GLU A 50 -14.47 -13.57 2.55
C GLU A 50 -14.54 -12.50 1.48
N GLN A 51 -13.48 -11.67 1.35
CA GLN A 51 -13.44 -10.62 0.34
C GLN A 51 -13.35 -11.19 -1.09
N ALA A 52 -12.58 -12.26 -1.29
CA ALA A 52 -12.52 -12.91 -2.58
C ALA A 52 -13.87 -13.52 -2.99
N GLU A 53 -14.58 -14.16 -2.05
CA GLU A 53 -15.94 -14.70 -2.28
C GLU A 53 -16.94 -13.59 -2.61
N ARG A 54 -16.93 -12.51 -1.84
CA ARG A 54 -17.78 -11.34 -2.09
C ARG A 54 -17.59 -10.81 -3.51
N LEU A 55 -16.34 -10.57 -3.93
CA LEU A 55 -16.03 -10.02 -5.24
C LEU A 55 -16.36 -11.01 -6.38
N ARG A 56 -16.15 -12.32 -6.17
CA ARG A 56 -16.62 -13.36 -7.13
C ARG A 56 -18.14 -13.36 -7.25
N GLY A 57 -18.85 -13.15 -6.14
CA GLY A 57 -20.31 -13.01 -6.15
C GLY A 57 -20.82 -11.81 -6.98
N GLU A 58 -20.00 -10.78 -7.13
CA GLU A 58 -20.22 -9.63 -8.00
C GLU A 58 -19.82 -9.89 -9.47
N GLY A 59 -19.34 -11.11 -9.79
CA GLY A 59 -18.94 -11.51 -11.15
C GLY A 59 -17.50 -11.14 -11.51
N LEU A 60 -16.67 -10.79 -10.53
CA LEU A 60 -15.27 -10.40 -10.73
C LEU A 60 -14.32 -11.60 -10.63
N ASP A 61 -13.21 -11.59 -11.37
CA ASP A 61 -12.20 -12.67 -11.32
C ASP A 61 -11.19 -12.38 -10.19
N VAL A 62 -11.55 -12.79 -8.99
CA VAL A 62 -10.74 -12.56 -7.77
C VAL A 62 -10.49 -13.87 -7.04
N ARG A 63 -9.28 -14.03 -6.49
CA ARG A 63 -8.86 -15.15 -5.65
C ARG A 63 -8.27 -14.64 -4.34
N GLY A 64 -8.44 -15.41 -3.27
CA GLY A 64 -7.72 -15.27 -2.02
C GLY A 64 -6.47 -16.15 -2.02
N ALA A 65 -5.41 -15.70 -1.36
CA ALA A 65 -4.24 -16.49 -1.03
C ALA A 65 -3.70 -16.07 0.34
N VAL A 66 -3.34 -17.04 1.16
CA VAL A 66 -2.86 -16.79 2.52
C VAL A 66 -1.33 -16.78 2.52
N ALA A 67 -0.73 -15.66 2.91
CA ALA A 67 0.70 -15.57 3.16
C ALA A 67 1.04 -14.40 4.10
N ASP A 68 1.96 -14.64 5.03
CA ASP A 68 2.66 -13.58 5.76
C ASP A 68 3.80 -13.06 4.87
N VAL A 69 3.88 -11.74 4.66
CA VAL A 69 4.95 -11.12 3.86
C VAL A 69 6.33 -11.26 4.48
N THR A 70 6.41 -11.63 5.77
CA THR A 70 7.66 -11.93 6.48
C THR A 70 8.13 -13.38 6.27
N ASP A 71 7.23 -14.30 5.89
CA ASP A 71 7.59 -15.63 5.37
C ASP A 71 7.79 -15.55 3.86
N HIS A 72 9.01 -15.21 3.46
CA HIS A 72 9.35 -15.03 2.04
C HIS A 72 9.07 -16.28 1.20
N ALA A 73 9.18 -17.49 1.76
CA ALA A 73 8.91 -18.72 1.02
C ALA A 73 7.40 -18.92 0.79
N ALA A 74 6.56 -18.64 1.79
CA ALA A 74 5.10 -18.67 1.64
C ALA A 74 4.63 -17.60 0.66
N LEU A 75 5.18 -16.38 0.75
CA LEU A 75 4.88 -15.29 -0.16
C LEU A 75 5.28 -15.62 -1.61
N ASP A 76 6.48 -16.17 -1.82
CA ASP A 76 6.94 -16.62 -3.14
C ASP A 76 5.96 -17.65 -3.72
N ARG A 77 5.53 -18.66 -2.94
CA ARG A 77 4.54 -19.65 -3.40
C ARG A 77 3.19 -19.03 -3.77
N ALA A 78 2.71 -18.07 -2.99
CA ALA A 78 1.45 -17.38 -3.28
C ALA A 78 1.50 -16.59 -4.60
N ILE A 79 2.61 -15.86 -4.82
CA ILE A 79 2.81 -15.08 -6.05
C ILE A 79 3.04 -16.00 -7.27
N ASP A 80 3.83 -17.06 -7.13
CA ASP A 80 4.05 -18.05 -8.20
C ASP A 80 2.72 -18.75 -8.57
N GLY A 81 1.88 -19.08 -7.56
CA GLY A 81 0.55 -19.63 -7.77
C GLY A 81 -0.39 -18.67 -8.53
N ALA A 82 -0.37 -17.39 -8.19
CA ALA A 82 -1.14 -16.37 -8.90
C ALA A 82 -0.67 -16.24 -10.37
N ALA A 83 0.64 -16.15 -10.59
CA ALA A 83 1.22 -16.06 -11.92
C ALA A 83 0.90 -17.30 -12.78
N ALA A 84 0.98 -18.50 -12.19
CA ALA A 84 0.62 -19.75 -12.87
C ALA A 84 -0.87 -19.82 -13.23
N ALA A 85 -1.75 -19.42 -12.31
CA ALA A 85 -3.20 -19.43 -12.51
C ALA A 85 -3.66 -18.51 -13.65
N TYR A 86 -2.97 -17.37 -13.82
CA TYR A 86 -3.30 -16.38 -14.85
C TYR A 86 -2.44 -16.51 -16.12
N GLY A 87 -1.38 -17.34 -16.10
CA GLY A 87 -0.38 -17.42 -17.16
C GLY A 87 0.46 -16.16 -17.33
N ARG A 88 0.31 -15.20 -16.42
CA ARG A 88 0.99 -13.91 -16.44
C ARG A 88 0.92 -13.21 -15.08
N LEU A 89 1.89 -12.34 -14.80
CA LEU A 89 1.82 -11.34 -13.75
C LEU A 89 2.20 -9.99 -14.34
N ASP A 90 1.29 -9.04 -14.29
CA ASP A 90 1.44 -7.72 -14.91
C ASP A 90 1.56 -6.61 -13.89
N VAL A 91 0.86 -6.76 -12.75
CA VAL A 91 0.79 -5.72 -11.72
C VAL A 91 1.02 -6.33 -10.35
N ALA A 92 1.81 -5.66 -9.53
CA ALA A 92 2.03 -6.03 -8.14
C ALA A 92 1.89 -4.80 -7.23
N PHE A 93 0.93 -4.85 -6.31
CA PHE A 93 0.82 -3.90 -5.22
C PHE A 93 1.50 -4.47 -3.97
N ALA A 94 2.66 -3.94 -3.63
CA ALA A 94 3.33 -4.22 -2.37
C ALA A 94 2.77 -3.26 -1.31
N ASN A 95 1.64 -3.68 -0.71
CA ASN A 95 0.83 -2.83 0.15
C ASN A 95 0.81 -3.29 1.61
N ALA A 96 1.00 -4.57 1.92
CA ALA A 96 0.98 -5.06 3.29
C ALA A 96 1.80 -4.19 4.24
N GLY A 97 1.22 -3.85 5.36
CA GLY A 97 1.86 -3.00 6.35
C GLY A 97 1.15 -3.03 7.69
N ILE A 98 1.89 -2.76 8.73
CA ILE A 98 1.38 -2.64 10.10
C ILE A 98 1.71 -1.28 10.68
N ASP A 99 0.92 -0.88 11.67
CA ASP A 99 1.22 0.25 12.52
C ASP A 99 2.45 -0.01 13.40
N SER A 100 3.13 1.05 13.76
CA SER A 100 4.28 1.00 14.68
C SER A 100 3.89 1.24 16.14
N GLY A 101 2.59 1.42 16.44
CA GLY A 101 2.11 1.91 17.72
C GLY A 101 2.49 3.38 17.98
N ALA A 102 2.38 3.82 19.23
CA ALA A 102 2.54 5.21 19.60
C ALA A 102 3.93 5.78 19.28
N GLY A 103 3.95 7.01 18.78
CA GLY A 103 5.16 7.82 18.70
C GLY A 103 5.53 8.43 20.06
N PHE A 104 6.50 9.34 20.06
CA PHE A 104 6.98 9.98 21.30
C PHE A 104 6.01 11.05 21.88
N LEU A 105 5.03 11.47 21.09
CA LEU A 105 3.89 12.27 21.56
C LEU A 105 2.60 11.51 21.24
N GLY A 106 1.64 11.61 22.16
CA GLY A 106 0.29 11.08 21.96
C GLY A 106 -0.52 11.86 20.92
N ALA A 107 -1.68 11.33 20.58
CA ALA A 107 -2.67 12.08 19.82
C ALA A 107 -3.08 13.36 20.56
N TRP A 108 -3.63 14.32 19.83
CA TRP A 108 -4.14 15.55 20.42
C TRP A 108 -5.21 15.25 21.46
N ALA A 109 -4.97 15.73 22.69
CA ALA A 109 -5.94 15.74 23.77
C ALA A 109 -6.16 17.20 24.18
N GLY A 110 -7.16 17.84 23.60
CA GLY A 110 -7.36 19.29 23.77
C GLY A 110 -6.23 20.11 23.13
N SER A 111 -5.57 20.99 23.91
CA SER A 111 -4.43 21.81 23.48
C SER A 111 -3.07 21.14 23.72
N GLU A 112 -3.03 19.94 24.33
CA GLU A 112 -1.80 19.30 24.78
C GLU A 112 -1.53 18.01 23.99
N ARG A 113 -0.24 17.72 23.75
CA ARG A 113 0.25 16.43 23.27
C ARG A 113 1.09 15.79 24.37
N PRO A 114 0.54 14.85 25.16
CA PRO A 114 1.30 14.23 26.24
C PRO A 114 2.47 13.41 25.67
N ARG A 115 3.58 13.40 26.38
CA ARG A 115 4.68 12.49 26.06
C ARG A 115 4.27 11.06 26.33
N VAL A 116 4.65 10.17 25.39
CA VAL A 116 4.39 8.72 25.46
C VAL A 116 5.73 8.02 25.67
N PRO A 117 6.01 7.53 26.89
CA PRO A 117 7.31 6.95 27.22
C PRO A 117 7.71 5.79 26.32
N GLU A 118 6.75 4.94 25.90
CA GLU A 118 6.99 3.76 25.06
C GLU A 118 7.34 4.13 23.61
N GLY A 119 7.06 5.37 23.20
CA GLY A 119 7.44 5.90 21.90
C GLY A 119 8.75 6.67 21.90
N ALA A 120 9.37 6.89 23.09
CA ALA A 120 10.64 7.56 23.22
C ALA A 120 11.78 6.65 22.72
N LEU A 121 12.79 7.26 22.09
CA LEU A 121 13.88 6.54 21.42
C LEU A 121 14.58 5.53 22.34
N GLU A 122 14.89 5.94 23.57
CA GLU A 122 15.62 5.13 24.55
C GLU A 122 14.77 4.01 25.19
N ARG A 123 13.46 3.98 24.89
CA ARG A 123 12.50 2.98 25.39
C ARG A 123 11.83 2.19 24.28
N TYR A 124 12.18 2.49 23.04
CA TYR A 124 11.59 1.81 21.89
C TYR A 124 12.09 0.36 21.84
N ALA A 125 11.19 -0.61 21.98
CA ALA A 125 11.55 -2.03 22.05
C ALA A 125 12.12 -2.54 20.71
N ASP A 126 13.22 -3.32 20.78
CA ASP A 126 13.89 -3.89 19.61
C ASP A 126 12.95 -4.80 18.80
N GLU A 127 12.11 -5.59 19.48
CA GLU A 127 11.16 -6.49 18.84
C GLU A 127 10.09 -5.72 18.05
N ARG A 128 9.65 -4.58 18.60
CA ARG A 128 8.71 -3.69 17.93
C ARG A 128 9.35 -3.06 16.69
N TRP A 129 10.59 -2.58 16.83
CA TRP A 129 11.37 -2.05 15.71
C TRP A 129 11.49 -3.09 14.59
N SER A 130 12.01 -4.28 14.92
CA SER A 130 12.27 -5.35 13.97
C SER A 130 11.00 -5.78 13.24
N ARG A 131 9.89 -6.02 13.99
CA ARG A 131 8.61 -6.39 13.40
C ARG A 131 8.10 -5.37 12.39
N VAL A 132 8.22 -4.08 12.71
CA VAL A 132 7.76 -3.01 11.80
C VAL A 132 8.63 -2.95 10.54
N ILE A 133 9.94 -3.08 10.67
CA ILE A 133 10.87 -3.13 9.52
C ILE A 133 10.58 -4.38 8.68
N ASP A 134 10.37 -5.54 9.30
CA ASP A 134 10.16 -6.80 8.58
C ASP A 134 8.90 -6.75 7.73
N VAL A 135 7.81 -6.22 8.24
CA VAL A 135 6.57 -6.12 7.46
C VAL A 135 6.63 -4.96 6.46
N ASN A 136 6.95 -3.73 6.93
CA ASN A 136 6.78 -2.52 6.12
C ASN A 136 7.93 -2.22 5.15
N LEU A 137 9.08 -2.91 5.27
CA LEU A 137 10.22 -2.74 4.36
C LEU A 137 10.66 -4.07 3.75
N ASN A 138 10.97 -5.09 4.56
CA ASN A 138 11.43 -6.38 4.06
C ASN A 138 10.30 -7.11 3.30
N GLY A 139 9.04 -7.00 3.75
CA GLY A 139 7.86 -7.53 3.04
C GLY A 139 7.65 -6.86 1.66
N ILE A 140 7.87 -5.54 1.57
CA ILE A 140 7.87 -4.83 0.28
C ILE A 140 8.97 -5.35 -0.64
N PHE A 141 10.20 -5.50 -0.12
CA PHE A 141 11.31 -6.08 -0.89
C PHE A 141 10.96 -7.49 -1.39
N ALA A 142 10.45 -8.37 -0.52
CA ALA A 142 10.11 -9.74 -0.89
C ALA A 142 9.02 -9.79 -1.97
N THR A 143 7.94 -8.99 -1.82
CA THR A 143 6.85 -8.88 -2.78
C THR A 143 7.35 -8.42 -4.16
N THR A 144 8.11 -7.34 -4.20
CA THR A 144 8.60 -6.75 -5.46
C THR A 144 9.62 -7.65 -6.14
N ARG A 145 10.50 -8.30 -5.37
CA ARG A 145 11.46 -9.29 -5.89
C ARG A 145 10.74 -10.47 -6.55
N ALA A 146 9.72 -11.03 -5.89
CA ALA A 146 8.95 -12.14 -6.44
C ALA A 146 8.20 -11.72 -7.72
N ALA A 147 7.56 -10.55 -7.72
CA ALA A 147 6.88 -10.04 -8.89
C ALA A 147 7.83 -9.81 -10.08
N ALA A 148 8.99 -9.21 -9.84
CA ALA A 148 9.97 -8.92 -10.88
C ALA A 148 10.47 -10.19 -11.61
N ARG A 149 10.56 -11.36 -10.92
CA ARG A 149 10.91 -12.64 -11.54
C ARG A 149 9.95 -13.03 -12.67
N HIS A 150 8.65 -12.75 -12.50
CA HIS A 150 7.62 -13.05 -13.50
C HIS A 150 7.48 -11.97 -14.57
N MET A 151 7.76 -10.72 -14.23
CA MET A 151 7.61 -9.56 -15.13
C MET A 151 8.78 -9.43 -16.11
N ARG A 152 10.02 -9.65 -15.65
CA ARG A 152 11.25 -9.44 -16.43
C ARG A 152 11.32 -10.24 -17.74
N PRO A 153 11.01 -11.57 -17.76
CA PRO A 153 10.99 -12.33 -19.01
C PRO A 153 9.97 -11.84 -20.06
N ARG A 154 8.91 -11.19 -19.57
CA ARG A 154 7.82 -10.66 -20.40
C ARG A 154 8.07 -9.22 -20.86
N ARG A 155 9.10 -8.57 -20.30
CA ARG A 155 9.44 -7.15 -20.53
C ARG A 155 8.25 -6.23 -20.33
N PHE A 156 7.43 -6.52 -19.34
CA PHE A 156 6.26 -5.74 -18.94
C PHE A 156 5.96 -5.96 -17.45
N GLY A 157 5.73 -4.87 -16.74
CA GLY A 157 5.30 -4.91 -15.35
C GLY A 157 4.98 -3.54 -14.78
N ARG A 158 4.12 -3.54 -13.77
CA ARG A 158 3.77 -2.37 -12.97
C ARG A 158 3.92 -2.75 -11.50
N ILE A 159 4.90 -2.20 -10.83
CA ILE A 159 5.13 -2.35 -9.40
C ILE A 159 4.65 -1.08 -8.70
N VAL A 160 3.72 -1.22 -7.78
CA VAL A 160 3.19 -0.11 -6.99
C VAL A 160 3.39 -0.42 -5.52
N VAL A 161 4.11 0.46 -4.82
CA VAL A 161 4.43 0.30 -3.40
C VAL A 161 3.59 1.29 -2.58
N THR A 162 2.92 0.81 -1.54
CA THR A 162 2.26 1.71 -0.57
C THR A 162 3.28 2.21 0.44
N THR A 163 3.72 3.45 0.25
CA THR A 163 4.54 4.17 1.23
C THR A 163 3.63 4.88 2.26
N SER A 164 3.88 6.11 2.58
CA SER A 164 3.07 6.94 3.46
C SER A 164 3.55 8.39 3.36
N LEU A 165 2.71 9.36 3.66
CA LEU A 165 3.14 10.73 3.93
C LEU A 165 4.25 10.76 5.01
N ALA A 166 4.19 9.84 5.98
CA ALA A 166 5.22 9.67 7.02
C ALA A 166 6.62 9.26 6.49
N ALA A 167 6.75 8.94 5.20
CA ALA A 167 8.07 8.76 4.55
C ALA A 167 8.83 10.08 4.38
N THR A 168 8.13 11.21 4.40
CA THR A 168 8.69 12.56 4.19
C THR A 168 8.37 13.54 5.30
N LYS A 169 7.17 13.45 5.89
CA LYS A 169 6.73 14.28 7.00
C LYS A 169 6.94 13.52 8.32
N VAL A 170 7.54 14.17 9.30
CA VAL A 170 7.69 13.59 10.64
C VAL A 170 6.36 13.71 11.38
N GLU A 171 5.80 12.56 11.76
CA GLU A 171 4.56 12.45 12.51
C GLU A 171 4.85 12.05 13.97
N THR A 172 4.64 12.97 14.89
CA THR A 172 5.02 12.77 16.30
C THR A 172 4.21 11.69 17.01
N ALA A 173 3.01 11.40 16.54
CA ALA A 173 2.14 10.34 17.06
C ALA A 173 2.41 8.95 16.47
N VAL A 174 3.24 8.87 15.44
CA VAL A 174 3.63 7.62 14.75
C VAL A 174 5.00 7.17 15.23
N GLY A 175 5.18 5.90 15.51
CA GLY A 175 6.47 5.36 15.96
C GLY A 175 7.56 5.46 14.88
N SER A 176 8.79 5.73 15.31
CA SER A 176 9.93 6.01 14.44
C SER A 176 10.28 4.88 13.47
N ALA A 177 10.03 3.60 13.86
CA ALA A 177 10.25 2.44 12.99
C ALA A 177 9.40 2.49 11.71
N TYR A 178 8.13 2.94 11.82
CA TYR A 178 7.25 3.09 10.67
C TYR A 178 7.76 4.14 9.69
N MET A 179 8.11 5.32 10.20
CA MET A 179 8.66 6.41 9.39
C MET A 179 9.95 5.97 8.69
N ALA A 180 10.86 5.31 9.43
CA ALA A 180 12.10 4.77 8.87
C ALA A 180 11.84 3.72 7.77
N ALA A 181 10.91 2.77 8.00
CA ALA A 181 10.54 1.75 7.03
C ALA A 181 9.94 2.38 5.76
N LYS A 182 9.00 3.33 5.90
CA LYS A 182 8.35 3.98 4.75
C LYS A 182 9.29 4.91 3.98
N ALA A 183 10.22 5.59 4.66
CA ALA A 183 11.30 6.35 4.02
C ALA A 183 12.25 5.43 3.25
N GLY A 184 12.64 4.28 3.84
CA GLY A 184 13.43 3.24 3.18
C GLY A 184 12.72 2.69 1.94
N ALA A 185 11.44 2.36 2.05
CA ALA A 185 10.62 1.86 0.95
C ALA A 185 10.51 2.90 -0.20
N ARG A 186 10.33 4.18 0.13
CA ARG A 186 10.35 5.27 -0.83
C ARG A 186 11.63 5.31 -1.65
N HIS A 187 12.77 5.22 -0.99
CA HIS A 187 14.08 5.23 -1.68
C HIS A 187 14.29 3.94 -2.47
N PHE A 188 13.88 2.80 -1.93
CA PHE A 188 13.95 1.49 -2.59
C PHE A 188 13.18 1.47 -3.92
N VAL A 189 11.99 2.08 -3.98
CA VAL A 189 11.23 2.24 -5.23
C VAL A 189 12.07 2.92 -6.31
N ARG A 190 12.84 3.95 -5.98
CA ARG A 190 13.70 4.65 -6.95
C ARG A 190 14.84 3.75 -7.44
N CYS A 191 15.40 2.92 -6.56
CA CYS A 191 16.44 1.97 -6.93
C CYS A 191 15.92 0.95 -7.94
N ILE A 192 14.81 0.28 -7.62
CA ILE A 192 14.23 -0.75 -8.51
C ILE A 192 13.62 -0.15 -9.79
N ALA A 193 13.14 1.08 -9.74
CA ALA A 193 12.67 1.79 -10.94
C ALA A 193 13.81 1.98 -11.95
N LEU A 194 14.99 2.40 -11.49
CA LEU A 194 16.16 2.55 -12.34
C LEU A 194 16.64 1.19 -12.89
N GLU A 195 16.68 0.16 -12.03
CA GLU A 195 17.12 -1.19 -12.42
C GLU A 195 16.21 -1.83 -13.47
N LEU A 196 14.88 -1.68 -13.31
CA LEU A 196 13.89 -2.41 -14.08
C LEU A 196 13.37 -1.66 -15.32
N ALA A 197 13.67 -0.38 -15.45
CA ALA A 197 13.16 0.45 -16.56
C ALA A 197 13.53 -0.11 -17.93
N GLY A 198 14.78 -0.57 -18.10
CA GLY A 198 15.24 -1.20 -19.34
C GLY A 198 14.53 -2.50 -19.69
N ASP A 199 13.86 -3.12 -18.73
CA ASP A 199 13.05 -4.33 -18.90
C ASP A 199 11.56 -4.02 -19.14
N GLY A 200 11.18 -2.75 -19.35
CA GLY A 200 9.79 -2.34 -19.59
C GLY A 200 8.90 -2.41 -18.34
N ILE A 201 9.51 -2.44 -17.14
CA ILE A 201 8.83 -2.50 -15.86
C ILE A 201 8.93 -1.12 -15.21
N THR A 202 7.80 -0.56 -14.78
CA THR A 202 7.78 0.65 -13.96
C THR A 202 7.61 0.31 -12.49
N ALA A 203 8.24 1.09 -11.61
CA ALA A 203 8.06 0.99 -10.17
C ALA A 203 7.77 2.38 -9.61
N ASN A 204 6.61 2.54 -8.96
CA ASN A 204 6.18 3.79 -8.37
C ASN A 204 5.62 3.56 -6.96
N ALA A 205 5.46 4.63 -6.20
CA ALA A 205 4.86 4.60 -4.89
C ALA A 205 3.59 5.46 -4.82
N ILE A 206 2.64 5.01 -4.02
CA ILE A 206 1.53 5.81 -3.51
C ILE A 206 1.85 6.12 -2.05
N ALA A 207 1.80 7.38 -1.66
CA ALA A 207 2.01 7.85 -0.30
C ALA A 207 0.70 8.42 0.28
N PRO A 208 -0.12 7.59 0.92
CA PRO A 208 -1.36 8.06 1.54
C PRO A 208 -1.07 8.97 2.74
N GLY A 209 -1.92 9.99 2.92
CA GLY A 209 -2.06 10.71 4.17
C GLY A 209 -2.95 9.95 5.17
N PHE A 210 -3.85 10.68 5.84
CA PHE A 210 -4.80 10.06 6.76
C PHE A 210 -6.01 9.49 6.01
N PHE A 211 -6.13 8.17 6.00
CA PHE A 211 -7.23 7.43 5.39
C PHE A 211 -7.99 6.61 6.44
N VAL A 212 -9.29 6.46 6.26
CA VAL A 212 -10.13 5.60 7.11
C VAL A 212 -9.87 4.15 6.74
N THR A 213 -9.08 3.47 7.57
CA THR A 213 -8.69 2.06 7.42
C THR A 213 -8.59 1.38 8.77
N ASN A 214 -8.38 0.06 8.78
CA ASN A 214 -8.19 -0.72 10.00
C ASN A 214 -6.77 -0.65 10.59
N ILE A 215 -5.83 0.00 9.91
CA ILE A 215 -4.46 0.17 10.43
C ILE A 215 -4.48 0.88 11.78
N GLY A 216 -3.60 0.50 12.69
CA GLY A 216 -3.57 1.09 14.03
C GLY A 216 -4.79 0.76 14.89
N GLY A 217 -5.43 -0.42 14.67
CA GLY A 217 -6.60 -0.84 15.45
C GLY A 217 -7.90 -0.14 15.05
N GLY A 218 -7.96 0.45 13.87
CA GLY A 218 -9.20 1.04 13.32
C GLY A 218 -9.59 2.38 13.96
N HIS A 219 -8.69 3.05 14.68
CA HIS A 219 -8.98 4.36 15.31
C HIS A 219 -9.45 5.42 14.32
N ALA A 220 -9.11 5.27 13.03
CA ALA A 220 -9.57 6.14 11.96
C ALA A 220 -11.08 6.05 11.68
N HIS A 221 -11.75 5.00 12.16
CA HIS A 221 -13.22 4.88 12.07
C HIS A 221 -13.95 5.72 13.13
N ASN A 222 -13.26 6.20 14.16
CA ASN A 222 -13.87 7.05 15.20
C ASN A 222 -14.23 8.43 14.62
N PRO A 223 -15.50 8.88 14.69
CA PRO A 223 -15.93 10.17 14.18
C PRO A 223 -15.18 11.37 14.79
N ASP A 224 -14.83 11.32 16.07
CA ASP A 224 -14.09 12.40 16.73
C ASP A 224 -12.67 12.51 16.16
N THR A 225 -12.03 11.36 15.88
CA THR A 225 -10.72 11.32 15.20
C THR A 225 -10.82 11.91 13.80
N GLN A 226 -11.85 11.53 13.03
CA GLN A 226 -12.08 12.08 11.69
C GLN A 226 -12.32 13.59 11.72
N ALA A 227 -13.14 14.06 12.66
CA ALA A 227 -13.41 15.49 12.82
C ALA A 227 -12.15 16.28 13.23
N ALA A 228 -11.31 15.71 14.08
CA ALA A 228 -10.04 16.33 14.47
C ALA A 228 -9.06 16.39 13.28
N MET A 229 -8.89 15.28 12.56
CA MET A 229 -8.00 15.21 11.39
C MET A 229 -8.47 16.09 10.24
N SER A 230 -9.78 16.21 10.03
CA SER A 230 -10.34 17.08 8.97
C SER A 230 -9.96 18.56 9.16
N LYS A 231 -9.68 19.00 10.40
CA LYS A 231 -9.20 20.37 10.67
C LYS A 231 -7.73 20.57 10.30
N GLU A 232 -6.95 19.50 10.29
CA GLU A 232 -5.52 19.52 9.97
C GLU A 232 -5.26 19.34 8.45
N ILE A 233 -6.29 18.93 7.70
CA ILE A 233 -6.19 18.65 6.26
C ILE A 233 -6.79 19.82 5.48
N PRO A 234 -6.06 20.45 4.54
CA PRO A 234 -6.56 21.60 3.75
C PRO A 234 -7.86 21.33 2.99
N MET A 235 -8.12 20.08 2.56
CA MET A 235 -9.40 19.72 1.94
C MET A 235 -10.54 19.52 2.95
N HIS A 236 -10.32 19.75 4.24
CA HIS A 236 -11.29 19.66 5.35
C HIS A 236 -12.05 18.33 5.41
N ARG A 237 -11.42 17.26 4.98
CA ARG A 237 -11.92 15.89 5.09
C ARG A 237 -10.78 14.88 5.17
N VAL A 238 -11.08 13.74 5.75
CA VAL A 238 -10.19 12.56 5.71
C VAL A 238 -10.30 11.86 4.36
N GLY A 239 -9.29 11.06 4.00
CA GLY A 239 -9.31 10.18 2.83
C GLY A 239 -10.12 8.91 3.11
N TRP A 240 -10.81 8.42 2.09
CA TRP A 240 -11.50 7.12 2.09
C TRP A 240 -10.84 6.18 1.07
N PRO A 241 -10.96 4.85 1.23
CA PRO A 241 -10.39 3.90 0.27
C PRO A 241 -10.81 4.15 -1.19
N GLU A 242 -11.98 4.75 -1.41
CA GLU A 242 -12.47 5.15 -2.72
C GLU A 242 -11.60 6.23 -3.39
N ASP A 243 -11.03 7.13 -2.61
CA ASP A 243 -10.20 8.22 -3.12
C ASP A 243 -8.90 7.72 -3.77
N ILE A 244 -8.40 6.53 -3.37
CA ILE A 244 -7.14 6.00 -3.88
C ILE A 244 -7.31 5.17 -5.16
N LYS A 245 -8.52 4.68 -5.44
CA LYS A 245 -8.83 3.78 -6.56
C LYS A 245 -8.41 4.36 -7.93
N PRO A 246 -8.71 5.64 -8.26
CA PRO A 246 -8.30 6.20 -9.56
C PRO A 246 -6.79 6.23 -9.76
N LEU A 247 -6.02 6.56 -8.70
CA LEU A 247 -4.56 6.56 -8.75
C LEU A 247 -3.99 5.15 -8.91
N ALA A 248 -4.58 4.17 -8.23
CA ALA A 248 -4.20 2.77 -8.36
C ALA A 248 -4.41 2.27 -9.81
N LEU A 249 -5.55 2.55 -10.41
CA LEU A 249 -5.84 2.22 -11.80
C LEU A 249 -4.86 2.90 -12.76
N PHE A 250 -4.56 4.19 -12.56
CA PHE A 250 -3.57 4.91 -13.35
C PHE A 250 -2.21 4.22 -13.32
N LEU A 251 -1.68 3.94 -12.12
CA LEU A 251 -0.34 3.35 -11.99
C LEU A 251 -0.26 1.89 -12.45
N ALA A 252 -1.36 1.15 -12.39
CA ALA A 252 -1.46 -0.23 -12.88
C ALA A 252 -1.57 -0.34 -14.41
N SER A 253 -2.01 0.72 -15.07
CA SER A 253 -2.39 0.72 -16.48
C SER A 253 -1.27 1.21 -17.42
N PRO A 254 -1.41 1.03 -18.75
CA PRO A 254 -0.55 1.65 -19.75
C PRO A 254 -0.54 3.19 -19.72
N ALA A 255 -1.51 3.84 -19.06
CA ALA A 255 -1.53 5.31 -18.94
C ALA A 255 -0.30 5.86 -18.20
N SER A 256 0.32 5.06 -17.33
CA SER A 256 1.52 5.43 -16.57
C SER A 256 2.83 4.89 -17.16
N GLU A 257 2.86 4.43 -18.43
CA GLU A 257 4.03 3.72 -18.98
C GLU A 257 5.33 4.54 -19.01
N TYR A 258 5.25 5.87 -18.94
CA TYR A 258 6.41 6.76 -18.89
C TYR A 258 6.63 7.35 -17.49
N VAL A 259 5.92 6.81 -16.47
CA VAL A 259 6.04 7.22 -15.07
C VAL A 259 6.75 6.10 -14.31
N THR A 260 7.96 6.36 -13.83
CA THR A 260 8.71 5.40 -12.99
C THR A 260 9.58 6.13 -11.97
N GLY A 261 9.81 5.52 -10.82
CA GLY A 261 10.58 6.09 -9.71
C GLY A 261 9.88 7.22 -8.95
N GLN A 262 8.57 7.43 -9.18
CA GLN A 262 7.81 8.50 -8.57
C GLN A 262 7.13 8.04 -7.29
N GLU A 263 7.02 8.94 -6.33
CA GLU A 263 6.11 8.83 -5.20
C GLU A 263 5.01 9.88 -5.35
N ILE A 264 3.77 9.42 -5.41
CA ILE A 264 2.60 10.29 -5.56
C ILE A 264 1.89 10.34 -4.20
N VAL A 265 1.92 11.54 -3.60
CA VAL A 265 1.23 11.81 -2.34
C VAL A 265 -0.26 12.01 -2.61
N ILE A 266 -1.10 11.37 -1.79
CA ILE A 266 -2.55 11.53 -1.81
C ILE A 266 -3.01 11.73 -0.35
N ASP A 267 -3.18 12.98 0.06
CA ASP A 267 -3.32 13.37 1.45
C ASP A 267 -4.25 14.58 1.70
N GLY A 268 -4.94 15.05 0.68
CA GLY A 268 -5.78 16.24 0.77
C GLY A 268 -5.01 17.54 1.06
N GLY A 269 -3.68 17.54 0.82
CA GLY A 269 -2.80 18.68 1.07
C GLY A 269 -2.18 18.71 2.46
N TRP A 270 -2.41 17.69 3.31
CA TRP A 270 -1.92 17.66 4.69
C TRP A 270 -0.39 17.82 4.81
N GLY A 271 0.36 17.29 3.85
CA GLY A 271 1.81 17.41 3.80
C GLY A 271 2.33 18.82 3.50
N LEU A 272 1.49 19.70 3.00
CA LEU A 272 1.84 21.07 2.63
C LEU A 272 1.63 22.07 3.78
N GLY A 273 0.87 21.68 4.81
CA GLY A 273 0.45 22.54 5.91
C GLY A 273 -0.90 23.20 5.66
N LEU A 274 -1.37 23.97 6.64
CA LEU A 274 -2.59 24.77 6.53
C LEU A 274 -2.29 26.15 5.96
N ALA A 275 -3.22 26.69 5.18
CA ALA A 275 -3.12 28.03 4.59
C ALA A 275 -3.93 29.08 5.35
N ASP A 276 -4.79 28.66 6.28
CA ASP A 276 -5.74 29.43 7.10
C ASP A 276 -5.75 28.98 8.58
#